data_c3af7634f9c229080f2b2e65eb4273da
#
_entry.id   c3af7634f9c229080f2b2e65eb4273da
#
_cell.length_a   1.000
_cell.length_b   1.000
_cell.length_c   1.000
_cell.angle_alpha   90.00
_cell.angle_beta   90.00
_cell.angle_gamma   90.00
#
_symmetry.space_group_name_H-M   'P 1'
#
loop_
_entity.id
_entity.type
_entity.pdbx_description
1 polymer ?
#
loop_
_entity_poly.entity_id
_entity_poly.type
_entity_poly.pdbx_seq_one_letter_code
_entity_poly.pdbx_strand_id
1 'polypeptide(L)'
;CAAKASPINLTGSEVQGLIDGADYYAKAVIPAGTYTGQKKDATTFGVKATVVTSNMVESDLVYLVVKAVFENFDDFRKQHPAFSSLKKEDMIADGLSAPLHEGAVRYYKEVGLM
;
A
#
# COMPACT_ATOMS: atom_id res chain seq x y z
N CYS A 1 -10.77 20.26 4.90
CA CYS A 1 -12.16 20.58 4.59
C CYS A 1 -12.90 20.96 5.86
N ALA A 2 -13.48 22.15 5.94
CA ALA A 2 -14.23 22.62 7.12
C ALA A 2 -15.66 22.02 7.18
N ALA A 3 -16.13 21.39 6.12
CA ALA A 3 -17.44 20.76 6.04
C ALA A 3 -17.44 19.39 6.73
N LYS A 4 -18.54 19.05 7.41
CA LYS A 4 -18.75 17.70 7.94
C LYS A 4 -18.88 16.74 6.77
N ALA A 5 -18.04 15.70 6.73
CA ALA A 5 -18.09 14.63 5.74
C ALA A 5 -18.57 13.32 6.38
N SER A 6 -19.38 12.58 5.66
CA SER A 6 -19.78 11.21 6.03
C SER A 6 -19.47 10.29 4.85
N PRO A 7 -18.26 9.71 4.78
CA PRO A 7 -17.94 8.75 3.76
C PRO A 7 -18.88 7.56 3.80
N ILE A 8 -19.31 7.08 2.63
CA ILE A 8 -20.12 5.87 2.47
C ILE A 8 -19.22 4.70 2.05
N ASN A 9 -19.55 3.51 2.54
CA ASN A 9 -18.87 2.31 2.10
C ASN A 9 -19.14 2.04 0.61
N LEU A 10 -18.09 1.75 -0.13
CA LEU A 10 -18.17 1.23 -1.50
C LEU A 10 -17.74 -0.24 -1.45
N THR A 11 -18.71 -1.13 -1.41
CA THR A 11 -18.55 -2.58 -1.27
C THR A 11 -19.56 -3.30 -2.15
N GLY A 12 -19.37 -4.59 -2.35
CA GLY A 12 -20.29 -5.43 -3.12
C GLY A 12 -19.59 -6.15 -4.26
N SER A 13 -20.34 -6.94 -5.00
CA SER A 13 -19.85 -7.75 -6.13
C SER A 13 -19.25 -6.91 -7.24
N GLU A 14 -19.82 -5.74 -7.50
CA GLU A 14 -19.36 -4.81 -8.53
C GLU A 14 -17.98 -4.26 -8.20
N VAL A 15 -17.75 -3.85 -6.95
CA VAL A 15 -16.45 -3.39 -6.47
C VAL A 15 -15.43 -4.53 -6.46
N GLN A 16 -15.84 -5.72 -6.03
CA GLN A 16 -14.97 -6.89 -6.08
C GLN A 16 -14.59 -7.24 -7.52
N GLY A 17 -15.54 -7.17 -8.47
CA GLY A 17 -15.26 -7.37 -9.88
C GLY A 17 -14.26 -6.38 -10.48
N LEU A 18 -14.27 -5.12 -10.01
CA LEU A 18 -13.26 -4.12 -10.42
C LEU A 18 -11.86 -4.47 -9.88
N ILE A 19 -11.79 -4.92 -8.61
CA ILE A 19 -10.52 -5.31 -7.98
C ILE A 19 -9.96 -6.56 -8.65
N ASP A 20 -10.80 -7.55 -8.93
CA ASP A 20 -10.38 -8.80 -9.58
C ASP A 20 -10.01 -8.60 -11.06
N GLY A 21 -10.55 -7.56 -11.69
CA GLY A 21 -10.33 -7.25 -13.10
C GLY A 21 -9.11 -6.37 -13.41
N ALA A 22 -8.45 -5.82 -12.38
CA ALA A 22 -7.33 -4.89 -12.60
C ALA A 22 -6.37 -4.87 -11.41
N ASP A 23 -5.13 -5.31 -11.63
CA ASP A 23 -4.07 -5.47 -10.63
C ASP A 23 -3.72 -4.19 -9.85
N TYR A 24 -4.04 -3.02 -10.40
CA TYR A 24 -3.78 -1.74 -9.76
C TYR A 24 -4.86 -1.32 -8.75
N TYR A 25 -6.01 -2.00 -8.70
CA TYR A 25 -7.02 -1.75 -7.69
C TYR A 25 -6.80 -2.63 -6.46
N ALA A 26 -6.98 -2.03 -5.29
CA ALA A 26 -6.91 -2.74 -4.01
C ALA A 26 -8.02 -2.25 -3.08
N LYS A 27 -8.43 -3.10 -2.15
CA LYS A 27 -9.29 -2.69 -1.05
C LYS A 27 -8.60 -1.62 -0.23
N ALA A 28 -9.36 -0.62 0.18
CA ALA A 28 -8.87 0.47 1.01
C ALA A 28 -9.84 0.77 2.14
N VAL A 29 -9.30 1.27 3.24
CA VAL A 29 -10.09 1.74 4.38
C VAL A 29 -9.70 3.17 4.65
N ILE A 30 -10.67 4.05 4.73
CA ILE A 30 -10.50 5.43 5.20
C ILE A 30 -10.78 5.41 6.70
N PRO A 31 -9.76 5.57 7.58
CA PRO A 31 -9.94 5.48 9.02
C PRO A 31 -10.90 6.54 9.57
N ALA A 32 -11.60 6.20 10.63
CA ALA A 32 -12.40 7.15 11.37
C ALA A 32 -11.55 8.37 11.79
N GLY A 33 -12.14 9.55 11.71
CA GLY A 33 -11.44 10.80 12.05
C GLY A 33 -10.57 11.38 10.93
N THR A 34 -10.46 10.73 9.76
CA THR A 34 -9.77 11.30 8.59
C THR A 34 -10.43 12.60 8.13
N TYR A 35 -11.75 12.65 8.17
CA TYR A 35 -12.52 13.85 7.84
C TYR A 35 -13.33 14.35 9.04
N THR A 36 -13.53 15.65 9.11
CA THR A 36 -14.36 16.28 10.16
C THR A 36 -15.77 15.67 10.13
N GLY A 37 -16.18 15.09 11.26
CA GLY A 37 -17.49 14.46 11.42
C GLY A 37 -17.55 12.96 11.07
N GLN A 38 -16.50 12.39 10.52
CA GLN A 38 -16.41 10.95 10.26
C GLN A 38 -16.18 10.19 11.57
N LYS A 39 -17.18 9.39 11.98
CA LYS A 39 -17.15 8.63 13.25
C LYS A 39 -16.75 7.17 13.09
N LYS A 40 -16.74 6.64 11.88
CA LYS A 40 -16.49 5.22 11.56
C LYS A 40 -15.55 5.12 10.38
N ASP A 41 -14.84 4.01 10.34
CA ASP A 41 -14.08 3.63 9.14
C ASP A 41 -15.02 3.52 7.94
N ALA A 42 -14.52 3.88 6.77
CA ALA A 42 -15.21 3.68 5.50
C ALA A 42 -14.41 2.73 4.63
N THR A 43 -15.00 1.58 4.30
CA THR A 43 -14.42 0.62 3.37
C THR A 43 -14.66 1.08 1.93
N THR A 44 -13.62 1.05 1.13
CA THR A 44 -13.65 1.46 -0.27
C THR A 44 -12.61 0.67 -1.08
N PHE A 45 -12.35 1.09 -2.28
CA PHE A 45 -11.23 0.63 -3.10
C PHE A 45 -10.48 1.83 -3.67
N GLY A 46 -9.29 1.60 -4.16
CA GLY A 46 -8.46 2.65 -4.73
C GLY A 46 -7.22 2.09 -5.42
N VAL A 47 -6.36 2.98 -5.88
CA VAL A 47 -5.03 2.65 -6.38
C VAL A 47 -4.00 2.88 -5.30
N LYS A 48 -2.95 2.07 -5.28
CA LYS A 48 -1.80 2.25 -4.38
C LYS A 48 -0.70 3.02 -5.10
N ALA A 49 -0.01 3.87 -4.36
CA ALA A 49 1.25 4.45 -4.84
C ALA A 49 2.32 3.37 -4.79
N THR A 50 3.02 3.16 -5.90
CA THR A 50 4.04 2.11 -6.04
C THR A 50 5.38 2.74 -6.36
N VAL A 51 6.42 2.32 -5.66
CA VAL A 51 7.80 2.67 -6.03
C VAL A 51 8.26 1.71 -7.12
N VAL A 52 8.67 2.27 -8.25
CA VAL A 52 9.15 1.51 -9.40
C VAL A 52 10.60 1.86 -9.72
N THR A 53 11.30 0.90 -10.32
CA THR A 53 12.66 1.09 -10.83
C THR A 53 12.82 0.34 -12.16
N SER A 54 13.93 0.57 -12.85
CA SER A 54 14.27 -0.17 -14.04
C SER A 54 14.80 -1.57 -13.68
N ASN A 55 14.49 -2.57 -14.50
CA ASN A 55 15.08 -3.89 -14.42
C ASN A 55 16.60 -3.91 -14.73
N MET A 56 17.16 -2.79 -15.21
CA MET A 56 18.60 -2.61 -15.45
C MET A 56 19.37 -2.18 -14.20
N VAL A 57 18.65 -1.85 -13.11
CA VAL A 57 19.29 -1.49 -11.84
C VAL A 57 19.84 -2.76 -11.17
N GLU A 58 21.03 -2.67 -10.62
CA GLU A 58 21.70 -3.79 -9.96
C GLU A 58 20.86 -4.33 -8.79
N SER A 59 20.71 -5.66 -8.74
CA SER A 59 19.93 -6.36 -7.74
C SER A 59 20.35 -6.03 -6.31
N ASP A 60 21.66 -5.88 -6.06
CA ASP A 60 22.17 -5.55 -4.74
C ASP A 60 21.75 -4.15 -4.30
N LEU A 61 21.70 -3.19 -5.22
CA LEU A 61 21.25 -1.84 -4.90
C LEU A 61 19.77 -1.82 -4.51
N VAL A 62 18.92 -2.49 -5.29
CA VAL A 62 17.47 -2.58 -4.98
C VAL A 62 17.25 -3.32 -3.67
N TYR A 63 17.98 -4.42 -3.42
CA TYR A 63 17.95 -5.13 -2.14
C TYR A 63 18.27 -4.20 -0.96
N LEU A 64 19.33 -3.39 -1.06
CA LEU A 64 19.74 -2.47 0.00
C LEU A 64 18.68 -1.38 0.25
N VAL A 65 18.08 -0.84 -0.80
CA VAL A 65 17.00 0.17 -0.67
C VAL A 65 15.78 -0.42 0.03
N VAL A 66 15.33 -1.58 -0.40
CA VAL A 66 14.18 -2.28 0.21
C VAL A 66 14.49 -2.61 1.67
N LYS A 67 15.66 -3.18 1.93
CA LYS A 67 16.12 -3.50 3.29
C LYS A 67 16.11 -2.26 4.19
N ALA A 68 16.65 -1.14 3.72
CA ALA A 68 16.70 0.09 4.50
C ALA A 68 15.28 0.58 4.90
N VAL A 69 14.32 0.50 3.99
CA VAL A 69 12.92 0.90 4.29
C VAL A 69 12.28 -0.06 5.29
N PHE A 70 12.41 -1.37 5.08
CA PHE A 70 11.71 -2.37 5.88
C PHE A 70 12.35 -2.57 7.27
N GLU A 71 13.65 -2.41 7.41
CA GLU A 71 14.32 -2.45 8.72
C GLU A 71 14.06 -1.19 9.56
N ASN A 72 13.85 -0.04 8.91
CA ASN A 72 13.49 1.22 9.59
C ASN A 72 12.00 1.57 9.40
N PHE A 73 11.14 0.56 9.35
CA PHE A 73 9.75 0.72 8.97
C PHE A 73 8.95 1.69 9.86
N ASP A 74 9.17 1.68 11.16
CA ASP A 74 8.50 2.59 12.09
C ASP A 74 8.89 4.05 11.86
N ASP A 75 10.14 4.31 11.52
CA ASP A 75 10.59 5.65 11.18
C ASP A 75 10.11 6.07 9.79
N PHE A 76 10.07 5.15 8.84
CA PHE A 76 9.47 5.38 7.52
C PHE A 76 7.99 5.79 7.65
N ARG A 77 7.21 5.11 8.48
CA ARG A 77 5.79 5.44 8.72
C ARG A 77 5.58 6.84 9.31
N LYS A 78 6.55 7.38 10.05
CA LYS A 78 6.50 8.73 10.64
C LYS A 78 6.78 9.85 9.63
N GLN A 79 7.36 9.53 8.46
CA GLN A 79 7.73 10.53 7.46
C GLN A 79 6.53 11.26 6.85
N HIS A 80 5.37 10.60 6.80
CA HIS A 80 4.15 11.21 6.29
C HIS A 80 2.90 10.59 6.94
N PRO A 81 1.86 11.39 7.27
CA PRO A 81 0.63 10.90 7.89
C PRO A 81 -0.06 9.77 7.11
N ALA A 82 0.01 9.79 5.77
CA ALA A 82 -0.55 8.73 4.93
C ALA A 82 0.15 7.37 5.07
N PHE A 83 1.37 7.34 5.62
CA PHE A 83 2.12 6.10 5.84
C PHE A 83 1.79 5.43 7.17
N SER A 84 1.07 6.11 8.06
CA SER A 84 0.78 5.60 9.40
C SER A 84 0.03 4.26 9.42
N SER A 85 -0.80 4.00 8.40
CA SER A 85 -1.59 2.79 8.26
C SER A 85 -0.92 1.68 7.44
N LEU A 86 0.31 1.89 6.94
CA LEU A 86 1.02 0.89 6.15
C LEU A 86 1.33 -0.37 6.96
N LYS A 87 1.23 -1.50 6.30
CA LYS A 87 1.66 -2.82 6.79
C LYS A 87 2.62 -3.42 5.78
N LYS A 88 3.66 -4.09 6.28
CA LYS A 88 4.70 -4.67 5.43
C LYS A 88 4.13 -5.69 4.44
N GLU A 89 3.19 -6.50 4.90
CA GLU A 89 2.52 -7.54 4.12
C GLU A 89 1.73 -6.95 2.95
N ASP A 90 0.97 -5.86 3.21
CA ASP A 90 0.16 -5.19 2.19
C ASP A 90 1.04 -4.49 1.15
N MET A 91 2.23 -4.00 1.56
CA MET A 91 3.15 -3.28 0.66
C MET A 91 3.77 -4.17 -0.43
N ILE A 92 3.83 -5.46 -0.20
CA ILE A 92 4.41 -6.43 -1.15
C ILE A 92 3.37 -7.20 -1.96
N ALA A 93 2.08 -6.99 -1.67
CA ALA A 93 0.98 -7.73 -2.29
C ALA A 93 -0.05 -6.83 -2.98
N ASP A 94 -0.40 -5.66 -2.39
CA ASP A 94 -1.54 -4.88 -2.80
C ASP A 94 -1.23 -3.91 -3.94
N GLY A 95 -2.04 -3.96 -5.02
CA GLY A 95 -2.04 -2.96 -6.08
C GLY A 95 -0.73 -2.88 -6.89
N LEU A 96 0.01 -3.96 -6.96
CA LEU A 96 1.24 -4.06 -7.73
C LEU A 96 0.92 -4.44 -9.19
N SER A 97 1.09 -3.50 -10.10
CA SER A 97 0.83 -3.68 -11.53
C SER A 97 2.09 -4.03 -12.36
N ALA A 98 3.26 -4.05 -11.73
CA ALA A 98 4.53 -4.41 -12.35
C ALA A 98 5.18 -5.59 -11.59
N PRO A 99 5.95 -6.43 -12.29
CA PRO A 99 6.72 -7.49 -11.64
C PRO A 99 7.65 -6.95 -10.55
N LEU A 100 7.78 -7.69 -9.46
CA LEU A 100 8.73 -7.34 -8.42
C LEU A 100 10.16 -7.47 -8.94
N HIS A 101 11.01 -6.48 -8.63
CA HIS A 101 12.42 -6.54 -8.93
C HIS A 101 13.11 -7.66 -8.13
N GLU A 102 14.07 -8.37 -8.73
CA GLU A 102 14.74 -9.52 -8.10
C GLU A 102 15.41 -9.18 -6.76
N GLY A 103 15.99 -7.98 -6.62
CA GLY A 103 16.56 -7.50 -5.37
C GLY A 103 15.51 -7.34 -4.26
N ALA A 104 14.30 -6.89 -4.60
CA ALA A 104 13.20 -6.80 -3.67
C ALA A 104 12.72 -8.20 -3.25
N VAL A 105 12.52 -9.10 -4.21
CA VAL A 105 12.12 -10.49 -3.95
C VAL A 105 13.12 -11.19 -3.04
N ARG A 106 14.43 -10.99 -3.26
CA ARG A 106 15.49 -11.57 -2.42
C ARG A 106 15.32 -11.14 -0.95
N TYR A 107 15.11 -9.86 -0.70
CA TYR A 107 14.89 -9.36 0.66
C TYR A 107 13.60 -9.92 1.28
N TYR A 108 12.48 -9.90 0.54
CA TYR A 108 11.19 -10.38 1.06
C TYR A 108 11.23 -11.86 1.46
N LYS A 109 11.93 -12.70 0.68
CA LYS A 109 12.16 -14.11 1.02
C LYS A 109 13.05 -14.28 2.25
N GLU A 110 14.11 -13.48 2.37
CA GLU A 110 15.03 -13.54 3.51
C GLU A 110 14.32 -13.27 4.84
N VAL A 111 13.37 -12.33 4.84
CA VAL A 111 12.63 -11.96 6.07
C VAL A 111 11.29 -12.68 6.23
N GLY A 112 10.98 -13.63 5.36
CA GLY A 112 9.77 -14.46 5.46
C GLY A 112 8.47 -13.74 5.13
N LEU A 113 8.51 -12.68 4.31
CA LEU A 113 7.33 -11.98 3.79
C LEU A 113 6.77 -12.64 2.52
N MET A 114 7.57 -13.48 1.85
CA MET A 114 7.18 -14.28 0.68
C MET A 114 7.59 -15.74 0.89
#